data_4c02d3de7260ca90e2c3d2035532907e
#
_entry.id   4c02d3de7260ca90e2c3d2035532907e
#
_cell.length_a   1.000
_cell.length_b   1.000
_cell.length_c   1.000
_cell.angle_alpha   90.00
_cell.angle_beta   90.00
_cell.angle_gamma   90.00
#
_symmetry.space_group_name_H-M   'P 1'
#
loop_
_entity.id
_entity.type
_entity.pdbx_description
1 polymer ?
#
loop_
_entity_poly.entity_id
_entity_poly.type
_entity_poly.pdbx_seq_one_letter_code
_entity_poly.pdbx_strand_id
1 'polypeptide(L)'
;MANEAREIGGIVDLASAYYGSAVLFAAIDCDVFTRVERGEFADAAPPRGMRLLLDACVAEGLLEKRDGAYSNTQAGRLALIPGAPADLTKAIAYNRDVYPAWGRLAEFAKTGKPVERPETHLGEDAARTKAFAAFMFGRAMGIGRGVVPMLGPLKGRIIDLAGGPGAYAILMCQANPEATCVTVDLPAISAEAAGYVARAGLAGRIECRAGDYHCDEYEAESYDAVTIFGALHQESPEDIVAILKRARAALRKGGRVFVLDMMTDATHTAPKFSALFAVNMALTTANGWVFSDEELKGWMREAGFAPGETRAVPPPMPHWIVSGTREE
;
A
#
# COMPACT_ATOMS: atom_id res chain seq x y z
N MET A 1 -29.96 25.38 12.96
CA MET A 1 -30.91 24.95 11.89
C MET A 1 -30.21 24.77 10.54
N ALA A 2 -29.64 25.79 9.87
CA ALA A 2 -28.96 25.58 8.56
C ALA A 2 -27.69 24.69 8.67
N ASN A 3 -26.90 24.83 9.74
CA ASN A 3 -25.73 24.00 9.97
C ASN A 3 -26.11 22.53 10.29
N GLU A 4 -27.10 22.36 11.15
CA GLU A 4 -27.65 21.03 11.50
C GLU A 4 -28.24 20.31 10.29
N ALA A 5 -28.98 21.01 9.42
CA ALA A 5 -29.50 20.43 8.18
C ALA A 5 -28.38 19.99 7.22
N ARG A 6 -27.26 20.75 7.15
CA ARG A 6 -26.07 20.40 6.38
C ARG A 6 -25.35 19.18 6.97
N GLU A 7 -25.27 19.07 8.28
CA GLU A 7 -24.70 17.92 8.99
C GLU A 7 -25.54 16.66 8.78
N ILE A 8 -26.87 16.76 8.86
CA ILE A 8 -27.80 15.65 8.57
C ILE A 8 -27.66 15.22 7.10
N GLY A 9 -27.60 16.18 6.15
CA GLY A 9 -27.36 15.88 4.73
C GLY A 9 -26.08 15.07 4.52
N GLY A 10 -24.99 15.43 5.20
CA GLY A 10 -23.73 14.70 5.15
C GLY A 10 -23.83 13.25 5.63
N ILE A 11 -24.71 12.94 6.59
CA ILE A 11 -24.97 11.55 7.02
C ILE A 11 -25.68 10.76 5.91
N VAL A 12 -26.63 11.39 5.23
CA VAL A 12 -27.34 10.77 4.10
C VAL A 12 -26.38 10.49 2.94
N ASP A 13 -25.50 11.45 2.62
CA ASP A 13 -24.47 11.29 1.60
C ASP A 13 -23.52 10.13 1.97
N LEU A 14 -23.12 10.05 3.24
CA LEU A 14 -22.24 8.98 3.71
C LEU A 14 -22.92 7.60 3.59
N ALA A 15 -24.22 7.51 3.81
CA ALA A 15 -24.98 6.25 3.71
C ALA A 15 -24.98 5.68 2.28
N SER A 16 -24.81 6.52 1.26
CA SER A 16 -24.77 6.14 -0.17
C SER A 16 -23.36 6.25 -0.79
N ALA A 17 -22.34 6.68 -0.05
CA ALA A 17 -21.01 6.91 -0.57
C ALA A 17 -20.36 5.69 -1.26
N TYR A 18 -20.78 4.48 -0.90
CA TYR A 18 -20.29 3.24 -1.51
C TYR A 18 -20.77 3.04 -2.96
N TYR A 19 -21.82 3.76 -3.41
CA TYR A 19 -22.32 3.64 -4.79
C TYR A 19 -21.25 3.95 -5.82
N GLY A 20 -20.48 5.02 -5.63
CA GLY A 20 -19.39 5.40 -6.55
C GLY A 20 -18.31 4.33 -6.64
N SER A 21 -17.90 3.76 -5.50
CA SER A 21 -16.95 2.65 -5.49
C SER A 21 -17.49 1.42 -6.21
N ALA A 22 -18.77 1.06 -5.99
CA ALA A 22 -19.41 -0.07 -6.64
C ALA A 22 -19.50 0.12 -8.17
N VAL A 23 -19.80 1.35 -8.63
CA VAL A 23 -19.81 1.71 -10.07
C VAL A 23 -18.41 1.50 -10.67
N LEU A 24 -17.36 2.00 -10.02
CA LEU A 24 -15.99 1.85 -10.50
C LEU A 24 -15.57 0.38 -10.58
N PHE A 25 -15.86 -0.41 -9.55
CA PHE A 25 -15.53 -1.85 -9.53
C PHE A 25 -16.27 -2.61 -10.64
N ALA A 26 -17.57 -2.38 -10.79
CA ALA A 26 -18.36 -2.99 -11.86
C ALA A 26 -17.87 -2.57 -13.26
N ALA A 27 -17.45 -1.33 -13.43
CA ALA A 27 -16.91 -0.84 -14.70
C ALA A 27 -15.57 -1.52 -15.06
N ILE A 28 -14.70 -1.77 -14.09
CA ILE A 28 -13.47 -2.55 -14.28
C ILE A 28 -13.80 -4.01 -14.62
N ASP A 29 -14.71 -4.65 -13.88
CA ASP A 29 -15.09 -6.04 -14.12
C ASP A 29 -15.73 -6.28 -15.49
N CYS A 30 -16.43 -5.28 -16.01
CA CYS A 30 -17.07 -5.30 -17.33
C CYS A 30 -16.16 -4.79 -18.45
N ASP A 31 -14.89 -4.47 -18.17
CA ASP A 31 -13.92 -3.88 -19.12
C ASP A 31 -14.46 -2.63 -19.86
N VAL A 32 -15.25 -1.82 -19.13
CA VAL A 32 -15.99 -0.68 -19.71
C VAL A 32 -15.05 0.28 -20.42
N PHE A 33 -13.94 0.66 -19.81
CA PHE A 33 -13.05 1.70 -20.33
C PHE A 33 -12.34 1.28 -21.62
N THR A 34 -11.87 0.02 -21.70
CA THR A 34 -11.29 -0.54 -22.92
C THR A 34 -12.33 -0.66 -24.04
N ARG A 35 -13.55 -1.09 -23.71
CA ARG A 35 -14.65 -1.24 -24.67
C ARG A 35 -15.13 0.09 -25.21
N VAL A 36 -15.20 1.13 -24.36
CA VAL A 36 -15.50 2.51 -24.78
C VAL A 36 -14.41 3.04 -25.69
N GLU A 37 -13.12 2.79 -25.39
CA GLU A 37 -11.99 3.22 -26.24
C GLU A 37 -12.02 2.55 -27.63
N ARG A 38 -12.53 1.32 -27.71
CA ARG A 38 -12.73 0.60 -28.99
C ARG A 38 -13.98 1.02 -29.75
N GLY A 39 -14.79 1.96 -29.21
CA GLY A 39 -16.01 2.43 -29.85
C GLY A 39 -17.21 1.47 -29.79
N GLU A 40 -17.17 0.45 -28.92
CA GLU A 40 -18.24 -0.56 -28.85
C GLU A 40 -19.63 0.01 -28.50
N PHE A 41 -19.69 1.22 -27.94
CA PHE A 41 -20.91 1.88 -27.53
C PHE A 41 -21.22 3.16 -28.33
N ALA A 42 -20.60 3.30 -29.52
CA ALA A 42 -20.77 4.49 -30.35
C ALA A 42 -22.10 4.51 -31.14
N ASP A 43 -22.48 3.35 -31.71
CA ASP A 43 -23.56 3.28 -32.71
C ASP A 43 -24.79 2.46 -32.24
N ALA A 44 -24.75 1.76 -31.13
CA ALA A 44 -25.83 0.92 -30.65
C ALA A 44 -26.19 1.21 -29.20
N ALA A 45 -27.47 1.31 -28.90
CA ALA A 45 -27.94 1.42 -27.53
C ALA A 45 -27.57 0.14 -26.75
N PRO A 46 -26.72 0.20 -25.72
CA PRO A 46 -26.34 -0.98 -24.95
C PRO A 46 -27.53 -1.52 -24.18
N PRO A 47 -27.52 -2.81 -23.80
CA PRO A 47 -28.55 -3.40 -22.94
C PRO A 47 -28.75 -2.56 -21.67
N ARG A 48 -29.97 -2.60 -21.11
CA ARG A 48 -30.37 -1.76 -19.97
C ARG A 48 -29.34 -1.71 -18.83
N GLY A 49 -28.78 -2.86 -18.41
CA GLY A 49 -27.81 -2.89 -17.32
C GLY A 49 -26.51 -2.15 -17.67
N MET A 50 -25.96 -2.41 -18.83
CA MET A 50 -24.75 -1.74 -19.30
C MET A 50 -24.99 -0.23 -19.49
N ARG A 51 -26.12 0.16 -20.06
CA ARG A 51 -26.48 1.59 -20.21
C ARG A 51 -26.51 2.31 -18.87
N LEU A 52 -27.14 1.71 -17.83
CA LEU A 52 -27.18 2.30 -16.50
C LEU A 52 -25.79 2.41 -15.87
N LEU A 53 -24.91 1.42 -16.07
CA LEU A 53 -23.54 1.47 -15.61
C LEU A 53 -22.75 2.57 -16.31
N LEU A 54 -22.86 2.70 -17.64
CA LEU A 54 -22.20 3.77 -18.42
C LEU A 54 -22.70 5.15 -17.98
N ASP A 55 -24.01 5.33 -17.82
CA ASP A 55 -24.60 6.59 -17.34
C ASP A 55 -24.09 6.93 -15.91
N ALA A 56 -23.95 5.94 -15.04
CA ALA A 56 -23.37 6.13 -13.70
C ALA A 56 -21.88 6.48 -13.77
N CYS A 57 -21.11 5.87 -14.66
CA CYS A 57 -19.71 6.25 -14.90
C CYS A 57 -19.57 7.71 -15.40
N VAL A 58 -20.53 8.20 -16.17
CA VAL A 58 -20.58 9.62 -16.57
C VAL A 58 -20.86 10.51 -15.37
N ALA A 59 -21.81 10.14 -14.52
CA ALA A 59 -22.14 10.88 -13.29
C ALA A 59 -20.96 10.96 -12.32
N GLU A 60 -20.14 9.90 -12.25
CA GLU A 60 -18.90 9.84 -11.44
C GLU A 60 -17.69 10.53 -12.13
N GLY A 61 -17.86 11.12 -13.33
CA GLY A 61 -16.80 11.80 -14.07
C GLY A 61 -15.72 10.86 -14.64
N LEU A 62 -16.02 9.57 -14.76
CA LEU A 62 -15.11 8.57 -15.34
C LEU A 62 -15.24 8.51 -16.87
N LEU A 63 -16.43 8.77 -17.39
CA LEU A 63 -16.77 8.86 -18.82
C LEU A 63 -17.38 10.22 -19.13
N GLU A 64 -17.41 10.55 -20.42
CA GLU A 64 -18.20 11.63 -21.01
C GLU A 64 -19.30 11.04 -21.90
N LYS A 65 -20.42 11.78 -22.04
CA LYS A 65 -21.49 11.42 -22.99
C LYS A 65 -21.85 12.62 -23.83
N ARG A 66 -21.73 12.51 -25.18
CA ARG A 66 -22.10 13.55 -26.15
C ARG A 66 -22.90 12.92 -27.29
N ASP A 67 -24.02 13.50 -27.61
CA ASP A 67 -24.93 13.04 -28.68
C ASP A 67 -25.27 11.52 -28.57
N GLY A 68 -25.36 11.00 -27.35
CA GLY A 68 -25.65 9.61 -27.09
C GLY A 68 -24.44 8.68 -27.08
N ALA A 69 -23.29 9.12 -27.58
CA ALA A 69 -22.04 8.35 -27.58
C ALA A 69 -21.23 8.52 -26.28
N TYR A 70 -20.62 7.46 -25.80
CA TYR A 70 -19.75 7.46 -24.64
C TYR A 70 -18.29 7.53 -25.05
N SER A 71 -17.49 8.30 -24.29
CA SER A 71 -16.04 8.38 -24.45
C SER A 71 -15.36 8.41 -23.09
N ASN A 72 -14.12 7.90 -23.02
CA ASN A 72 -13.31 8.02 -21.81
C ASN A 72 -12.93 9.48 -21.54
N THR A 73 -12.98 9.91 -20.28
CA THR A 73 -12.30 11.14 -19.87
C THR A 73 -10.79 11.00 -20.05
N GLN A 74 -10.03 12.10 -19.99
CA GLN A 74 -8.57 12.04 -20.03
C GLN A 74 -8.01 11.18 -18.86
N ALA A 75 -8.56 11.33 -17.65
CA ALA A 75 -8.19 10.52 -16.50
C ALA A 75 -8.50 9.04 -16.73
N GLY A 76 -9.68 8.73 -17.28
CA GLY A 76 -10.08 7.36 -17.63
C GLY A 76 -9.10 6.70 -18.60
N ARG A 77 -8.69 7.38 -19.67
CA ARG A 77 -7.69 6.87 -20.63
C ARG A 77 -6.34 6.62 -19.99
N LEU A 78 -5.89 7.51 -19.11
CA LEU A 78 -4.58 7.40 -18.49
C LEU A 78 -4.51 6.32 -17.40
N ALA A 79 -5.63 6.05 -16.69
CA ALA A 79 -5.58 5.29 -15.44
C ALA A 79 -6.49 4.04 -15.39
N LEU A 80 -7.53 3.95 -16.23
CA LEU A 80 -8.55 2.89 -16.13
C LEU A 80 -8.53 1.89 -17.31
N ILE A 81 -7.55 2.02 -18.21
CA ILE A 81 -7.30 1.06 -19.29
C ILE A 81 -6.05 0.25 -18.93
N PRO A 82 -6.10 -1.10 -18.96
CA PRO A 82 -4.94 -1.93 -18.69
C PRO A 82 -3.74 -1.60 -19.58
N GLY A 83 -2.58 -1.35 -18.97
CA GLY A 83 -1.36 -0.97 -19.68
C GLY A 83 -1.23 0.52 -20.04
N ALA A 84 -2.17 1.35 -19.65
CA ALA A 84 -2.09 2.81 -19.81
C ALA A 84 -0.93 3.41 -18.97
N PRO A 85 -0.45 4.63 -19.29
CA PRO A 85 0.72 5.22 -18.63
C PRO A 85 0.63 5.34 -17.10
N ALA A 86 -0.57 5.50 -16.56
CA ALA A 86 -0.83 5.58 -15.11
C ALA A 86 -1.81 4.48 -14.66
N ASP A 87 -1.74 3.30 -15.24
CA ASP A 87 -2.65 2.17 -15.01
C ASP A 87 -2.88 1.89 -13.51
N LEU A 88 -4.09 2.15 -13.04
CA LEU A 88 -4.57 1.88 -11.68
C LEU A 88 -5.46 0.63 -11.59
N THR A 89 -5.68 -0.09 -12.69
CA THR A 89 -6.65 -1.19 -12.74
C THR A 89 -6.35 -2.27 -11.71
N LYS A 90 -5.08 -2.60 -11.48
CA LYS A 90 -4.65 -3.57 -10.47
C LYS A 90 -4.86 -3.05 -9.04
N ALA A 91 -4.62 -1.74 -8.80
CA ALA A 91 -4.86 -1.11 -7.51
C ALA A 91 -6.35 -1.10 -7.16
N ILE A 92 -7.20 -0.82 -8.16
CA ILE A 92 -8.65 -0.85 -8.02
C ILE A 92 -9.13 -2.28 -7.79
N ALA A 93 -8.56 -3.27 -8.50
CA ALA A 93 -8.88 -4.69 -8.30
C ALA A 93 -8.62 -5.13 -6.86
N TYR A 94 -7.53 -4.70 -6.22
CA TYR A 94 -7.30 -4.99 -4.80
C TYR A 94 -8.42 -4.44 -3.91
N ASN A 95 -8.82 -3.17 -4.09
CA ASN A 95 -9.91 -2.58 -3.33
C ASN A 95 -11.25 -3.29 -3.58
N ARG A 96 -11.52 -3.70 -4.83
CA ARG A 96 -12.70 -4.50 -5.18
C ARG A 96 -12.69 -5.86 -4.45
N ASP A 97 -11.55 -6.52 -4.36
CA ASP A 97 -11.40 -7.83 -3.72
C ASP A 97 -11.66 -7.77 -2.21
N VAL A 98 -11.33 -6.67 -1.54
CA VAL A 98 -11.64 -6.46 -0.12
C VAL A 98 -13.01 -5.84 0.15
N TYR A 99 -13.70 -5.34 -0.88
CA TYR A 99 -15.02 -4.70 -0.74
C TYR A 99 -16.09 -5.55 -0.04
N PRO A 100 -16.21 -6.87 -0.30
CA PRO A 100 -17.14 -7.72 0.41
C PRO A 100 -16.92 -7.78 1.92
N ALA A 101 -15.65 -7.72 2.37
CA ALA A 101 -15.31 -7.71 3.79
C ALA A 101 -15.87 -6.49 4.53
N TRP A 102 -15.89 -5.32 3.87
CA TRP A 102 -16.48 -4.11 4.42
C TRP A 102 -17.99 -4.24 4.68
N GLY A 103 -18.71 -5.00 3.88
CA GLY A 103 -20.13 -5.34 4.12
C GLY A 103 -20.34 -6.17 5.40
N ARG A 104 -19.29 -6.79 5.92
CA ARG A 104 -19.28 -7.62 7.14
C ARG A 104 -18.67 -6.90 8.35
N LEU A 105 -18.40 -5.60 8.27
CA LEU A 105 -17.78 -4.82 9.36
C LEU A 105 -18.54 -4.97 10.70
N ALA A 106 -19.87 -5.06 10.68
CA ALA A 106 -20.65 -5.26 11.89
C ALA A 106 -20.40 -6.63 12.57
N GLU A 107 -20.02 -7.66 11.81
CA GLU A 107 -19.61 -8.96 12.33
C GLU A 107 -18.24 -8.85 13.02
N PHE A 108 -17.27 -8.22 12.37
CA PHE A 108 -15.97 -7.91 12.98
C PHE A 108 -16.12 -7.11 14.28
N ALA A 109 -16.91 -6.04 14.27
CA ALA A 109 -17.11 -5.20 15.46
C ALA A 109 -17.70 -5.94 16.65
N LYS A 110 -18.47 -7.02 16.42
CA LYS A 110 -19.05 -7.87 17.48
C LYS A 110 -18.11 -8.97 17.94
N THR A 111 -17.27 -9.48 17.07
CA THR A 111 -16.46 -10.68 17.32
C THR A 111 -14.98 -10.39 17.58
N GLY A 112 -14.48 -9.25 17.11
CA GLY A 112 -13.05 -8.91 17.08
C GLY A 112 -12.22 -9.81 16.14
N LYS A 113 -12.88 -10.64 15.30
CA LYS A 113 -12.17 -11.58 14.41
C LYS A 113 -12.23 -11.12 12.97
N PRO A 114 -11.15 -11.28 12.19
CA PRO A 114 -11.18 -11.01 10.75
C PRO A 114 -12.34 -11.72 10.07
N VAL A 115 -12.94 -11.08 9.08
CA VAL A 115 -14.08 -11.61 8.34
C VAL A 115 -13.67 -12.31 7.04
N GLU A 116 -12.45 -12.07 6.58
CA GLU A 116 -11.80 -12.80 5.51
C GLU A 116 -10.72 -13.71 6.08
N ARG A 117 -10.36 -14.76 5.32
CA ARG A 117 -9.21 -15.60 5.68
C ARG A 117 -7.94 -14.76 5.54
N PRO A 118 -7.17 -14.56 6.63
CA PRO A 118 -5.93 -13.80 6.54
C PRO A 118 -4.92 -14.47 5.59
N GLU A 119 -4.14 -13.63 4.90
CA GLU A 119 -2.85 -14.01 4.32
C GLU A 119 -2.89 -15.05 3.17
N THR A 120 -4.04 -15.21 2.50
CA THR A 120 -4.18 -16.15 1.38
C THR A 120 -3.29 -15.84 0.16
N HIS A 121 -2.65 -14.67 0.14
CA HIS A 121 -1.77 -14.21 -0.94
C HIS A 121 -0.27 -14.45 -0.68
N LEU A 122 0.10 -15.01 0.48
CA LEU A 122 1.49 -15.15 0.92
C LEU A 122 2.14 -16.51 0.56
N GLY A 123 1.74 -17.14 -0.55
CA GLY A 123 2.46 -18.27 -1.12
C GLY A 123 1.68 -19.57 -1.28
N GLU A 124 0.47 -19.69 -0.73
CA GLU A 124 -0.38 -20.88 -0.92
C GLU A 124 -0.87 -21.05 -2.37
N ASP A 125 -1.05 -19.94 -3.09
CA ASP A 125 -1.44 -19.90 -4.50
C ASP A 125 -0.41 -19.06 -5.29
N ALA A 126 0.38 -19.72 -6.13
CA ALA A 126 1.45 -19.09 -6.90
C ALA A 126 0.94 -18.00 -7.86
N ALA A 127 -0.22 -18.19 -8.50
CA ALA A 127 -0.78 -17.21 -9.42
C ALA A 127 -1.26 -15.97 -8.66
N ARG A 128 -1.91 -16.15 -7.52
CA ARG A 128 -2.38 -15.09 -6.64
C ARG A 128 -1.21 -14.34 -6.01
N THR A 129 -0.19 -15.04 -5.53
CA THR A 129 1.05 -14.44 -4.99
C THR A 129 1.75 -13.58 -6.04
N LYS A 130 1.88 -14.07 -7.28
CA LYS A 130 2.47 -13.31 -8.39
C LYS A 130 1.66 -12.06 -8.73
N ALA A 131 0.33 -12.16 -8.77
CA ALA A 131 -0.54 -11.01 -9.02
C ALA A 131 -0.42 -9.98 -7.90
N PHE A 132 -0.38 -10.41 -6.63
CA PHE A 132 -0.16 -9.56 -5.47
C PHE A 132 1.22 -8.87 -5.53
N ALA A 133 2.30 -9.62 -5.80
CA ALA A 133 3.64 -9.05 -5.94
C ALA A 133 3.71 -8.00 -7.05
N ALA A 134 3.06 -8.25 -8.19
CA ALA A 134 3.01 -7.26 -9.28
C ALA A 134 2.24 -5.99 -8.89
N PHE A 135 1.13 -6.13 -8.17
CA PHE A 135 0.38 -5.00 -7.63
C PHE A 135 1.22 -4.20 -6.63
N MET A 136 1.82 -4.88 -5.64
CA MET A 136 2.67 -4.25 -4.62
C MET A 136 3.88 -3.57 -5.23
N PHE A 137 4.50 -4.16 -6.28
CA PHE A 137 5.59 -3.52 -6.99
C PHE A 137 5.19 -2.18 -7.59
N GLY A 138 4.10 -2.14 -8.35
CA GLY A 138 3.60 -0.91 -8.96
C GLY A 138 3.28 0.17 -7.92
N ARG A 139 2.58 -0.21 -6.83
CA ARG A 139 2.24 0.67 -5.72
C ARG A 139 3.50 1.23 -5.04
N ALA A 140 4.45 0.35 -4.68
CA ALA A 140 5.68 0.73 -4.00
C ALA A 140 6.59 1.61 -4.88
N MET A 141 6.65 1.37 -6.20
CA MET A 141 7.35 2.26 -7.15
C MET A 141 6.75 3.66 -7.18
N GLY A 142 5.42 3.79 -7.09
CA GLY A 142 4.74 5.08 -7.01
C GLY A 142 5.07 5.82 -5.71
N ILE A 143 4.90 5.16 -4.57
CA ILE A 143 5.16 5.72 -3.23
C ILE A 143 6.64 6.03 -3.05
N GLY A 144 7.52 5.11 -3.44
CA GLY A 144 8.96 5.17 -3.22
C GLY A 144 9.63 6.35 -3.91
N ARG A 145 9.10 6.82 -5.06
CA ARG A 145 9.61 8.04 -5.71
C ARG A 145 9.46 9.28 -4.82
N GLY A 146 8.43 9.34 -3.98
CA GLY A 146 8.26 10.40 -2.99
C GLY A 146 9.05 10.15 -1.70
N VAL A 147 9.19 8.89 -1.29
CA VAL A 147 9.80 8.50 -0.02
C VAL A 147 11.33 8.51 -0.06
N VAL A 148 11.94 7.93 -1.10
CA VAL A 148 13.41 7.76 -1.17
C VAL A 148 14.18 9.07 -1.02
N PRO A 149 13.77 10.21 -1.62
CA PRO A 149 14.41 11.50 -1.36
C PRO A 149 14.33 11.94 0.12
N MET A 150 13.31 11.51 0.86
CA MET A 150 13.14 11.85 2.28
C MET A 150 14.11 11.12 3.21
N LEU A 151 14.71 10.01 2.76
CA LEU A 151 15.69 9.25 3.55
C LEU A 151 17.03 10.00 3.68
N GLY A 152 17.26 10.98 2.80
CA GLY A 152 18.56 11.61 2.62
C GLY A 152 19.57 10.67 1.95
N PRO A 153 20.85 11.06 1.86
CA PRO A 153 21.88 10.21 1.27
C PRO A 153 22.04 8.90 2.04
N LEU A 154 22.03 7.79 1.31
CA LEU A 154 22.29 6.45 1.84
C LEU A 154 23.62 5.96 1.27
N LYS A 155 24.46 5.37 2.13
CA LYS A 155 25.75 4.80 1.77
C LYS A 155 25.89 3.43 2.42
N GLY A 156 26.77 2.62 1.84
CA GLY A 156 27.09 1.32 2.40
C GLY A 156 25.96 0.29 2.24
N ARG A 157 25.77 -0.53 3.25
CA ARG A 157 24.87 -1.69 3.19
C ARG A 157 23.54 -1.41 3.85
N ILE A 158 22.48 -1.59 3.11
CA ILE A 158 21.08 -1.41 3.57
C ILE A 158 20.45 -2.80 3.69
N ILE A 159 19.57 -3.00 4.69
CA ILE A 159 18.65 -4.13 4.71
C ILE A 159 17.22 -3.60 4.70
N ASP A 160 16.40 -4.16 3.80
CA ASP A 160 14.99 -3.83 3.59
C ASP A 160 14.13 -5.00 4.07
N LEU A 161 13.60 -4.89 5.28
CA LEU A 161 12.81 -5.93 5.94
C LEU A 161 11.36 -5.86 5.47
N ALA A 162 10.77 -7.00 5.13
CA ALA A 162 9.49 -7.09 4.42
C ALA A 162 9.53 -6.25 3.12
N GLY A 163 10.64 -6.35 2.37
CA GLY A 163 10.89 -5.51 1.21
C GLY A 163 9.99 -5.80 0.00
N GLY A 164 9.08 -6.77 0.15
CA GLY A 164 8.12 -7.13 -0.87
C GLY A 164 8.82 -7.51 -2.18
N PRO A 165 8.29 -7.07 -3.33
CA PRO A 165 8.89 -7.34 -4.64
C PRO A 165 10.14 -6.49 -4.95
N GLY A 166 10.78 -5.86 -3.94
CA GLY A 166 12.05 -5.17 -4.06
C GLY A 166 11.99 -3.75 -4.65
N ALA A 167 10.82 -3.15 -4.74
CA ALA A 167 10.66 -1.83 -5.38
C ALA A 167 11.42 -0.72 -4.66
N TYR A 168 11.35 -0.67 -3.33
CA TYR A 168 12.08 0.32 -2.53
C TYR A 168 13.59 0.10 -2.60
N ALA A 169 14.07 -1.15 -2.53
CA ALA A 169 15.47 -1.49 -2.70
C ALA A 169 16.02 -1.01 -4.06
N ILE A 170 15.25 -1.21 -5.15
CA ILE A 170 15.59 -0.72 -6.48
C ILE A 170 15.74 0.81 -6.47
N LEU A 171 14.73 1.54 -5.96
CA LEU A 171 14.74 3.00 -5.93
C LEU A 171 15.85 3.56 -5.05
N MET A 172 16.09 2.95 -3.87
CA MET A 172 17.21 3.34 -2.99
C MET A 172 18.57 3.18 -3.67
N CYS A 173 18.80 2.04 -4.32
CA CYS A 173 20.07 1.79 -5.03
C CYS A 173 20.22 2.64 -6.29
N GLN A 174 19.12 2.98 -7.00
CA GLN A 174 19.16 3.90 -8.14
C GLN A 174 19.54 5.33 -7.70
N ALA A 175 18.97 5.80 -6.61
CA ALA A 175 19.23 7.14 -6.07
C ALA A 175 20.61 7.25 -5.38
N ASN A 176 21.21 6.15 -4.95
CA ASN A 176 22.45 6.10 -4.17
C ASN A 176 23.45 5.10 -4.81
N PRO A 177 24.34 5.55 -5.70
CA PRO A 177 25.26 4.65 -6.44
C PRO A 177 26.20 3.83 -5.55
N GLU A 178 26.55 4.34 -4.36
CA GLU A 178 27.45 3.68 -3.40
C GLU A 178 26.71 2.72 -2.44
N ALA A 179 25.38 2.63 -2.53
CA ALA A 179 24.59 1.75 -1.68
C ALA A 179 24.42 0.35 -2.30
N THR A 180 24.46 -0.66 -1.42
CA THR A 180 24.00 -2.02 -1.71
C THR A 180 22.83 -2.34 -0.79
N CYS A 181 21.95 -3.24 -1.21
CA CYS A 181 20.76 -3.58 -0.42
C CYS A 181 20.58 -5.11 -0.34
N VAL A 182 20.16 -5.57 0.83
CA VAL A 182 19.58 -6.91 1.01
C VAL A 182 18.10 -6.70 1.24
N THR A 183 17.23 -7.16 0.34
CA THR A 183 15.78 -7.16 0.56
C THR A 183 15.35 -8.53 1.06
N VAL A 184 14.63 -8.56 2.17
CA VAL A 184 14.19 -9.79 2.85
C VAL A 184 12.68 -9.88 2.82
N ASP A 185 12.15 -10.99 2.32
CA ASP A 185 10.72 -11.30 2.35
C ASP A 185 10.50 -12.81 2.24
N LEU A 186 9.26 -13.26 2.43
CA LEU A 186 8.89 -14.67 2.33
C LEU A 186 9.34 -15.29 0.99
N PRO A 187 9.65 -16.59 0.95
CA PRO A 187 10.30 -17.21 -0.21
C PRO A 187 9.63 -16.94 -1.56
N ALA A 188 8.30 -16.99 -1.62
CA ALA A 188 7.56 -16.77 -2.85
C ALA A 188 7.63 -15.31 -3.33
N ILE A 189 7.63 -14.34 -2.42
CA ILE A 189 7.75 -12.91 -2.73
C ILE A 189 9.18 -12.56 -3.10
N SER A 190 10.17 -13.08 -2.37
CA SER A 190 11.60 -12.88 -2.66
C SER A 190 11.97 -13.41 -4.07
N ALA A 191 11.38 -14.52 -4.50
CA ALA A 191 11.57 -15.04 -5.85
C ALA A 191 11.05 -14.09 -6.95
N GLU A 192 9.91 -13.44 -6.73
CA GLU A 192 9.39 -12.40 -7.64
C GLU A 192 10.28 -11.14 -7.60
N ALA A 193 10.78 -10.74 -6.42
CA ALA A 193 11.69 -9.60 -6.26
C ALA A 193 12.95 -9.77 -7.11
N ALA A 194 13.57 -10.97 -7.14
CA ALA A 194 14.75 -11.24 -7.95
C ALA A 194 14.52 -10.93 -9.44
N GLY A 195 13.32 -11.24 -9.96
CA GLY A 195 12.94 -10.93 -11.34
C GLY A 195 12.84 -9.41 -11.60
N TYR A 196 12.30 -8.63 -10.66
CA TYR A 196 12.22 -7.16 -10.79
C TYR A 196 13.61 -6.52 -10.68
N VAL A 197 14.43 -6.96 -9.73
CA VAL A 197 15.81 -6.50 -9.53
C VAL A 197 16.66 -6.76 -10.76
N ALA A 198 16.57 -7.96 -11.37
CA ALA A 198 17.29 -8.30 -12.60
C ALA A 198 16.88 -7.40 -13.78
N ARG A 199 15.57 -7.16 -13.96
CA ARG A 199 15.06 -6.24 -15.00
C ARG A 199 15.51 -4.79 -14.79
N ALA A 200 15.73 -4.38 -13.54
CA ALA A 200 16.28 -3.06 -13.20
C ALA A 200 17.81 -2.95 -13.40
N GLY A 201 18.49 -4.05 -13.75
CA GLY A 201 19.95 -4.09 -13.91
C GLY A 201 20.72 -3.97 -12.59
N LEU A 202 20.11 -4.34 -11.46
CA LEU A 202 20.65 -4.13 -10.12
C LEU A 202 21.02 -5.43 -9.39
N ALA A 203 21.04 -6.59 -10.05
CA ALA A 203 21.36 -7.88 -9.45
C ALA A 203 22.75 -7.95 -8.80
N GLY A 204 23.71 -7.09 -9.22
CA GLY A 204 25.02 -6.97 -8.59
C GLY A 204 25.06 -6.07 -7.35
N ARG A 205 23.97 -5.38 -7.03
CA ARG A 205 23.89 -4.46 -5.86
C ARG A 205 22.72 -4.76 -4.93
N ILE A 206 21.77 -5.58 -5.34
CA ILE A 206 20.62 -5.96 -4.53
C ILE A 206 20.57 -7.48 -4.43
N GLU A 207 20.71 -7.99 -3.23
CA GLU A 207 20.46 -9.39 -2.87
C GLU A 207 18.99 -9.55 -2.48
N CYS A 208 18.27 -10.49 -3.11
CA CYS A 208 16.92 -10.87 -2.70
C CYS A 208 17.02 -12.14 -1.83
N ARG A 209 16.75 -11.98 -0.53
CA ARG A 209 16.88 -13.06 0.46
C ARG A 209 15.50 -13.53 0.88
N ALA A 210 15.26 -14.84 0.77
CA ALA A 210 14.12 -15.47 1.39
C ALA A 210 14.31 -15.52 2.91
N GLY A 211 13.33 -15.04 3.67
CA GLY A 211 13.41 -15.01 5.13
C GLY A 211 12.09 -14.57 5.77
N ASP A 212 12.07 -14.63 7.10
CA ASP A 212 10.97 -14.18 7.94
C ASP A 212 11.49 -13.23 9.02
N TYR A 213 11.12 -11.95 8.93
CA TYR A 213 11.57 -10.92 9.86
C TYR A 213 11.09 -11.13 11.30
N HIS A 214 10.13 -12.04 11.54
CA HIS A 214 9.72 -12.41 12.91
C HIS A 214 10.75 -13.26 13.65
N CYS A 215 11.54 -14.04 12.92
CA CYS A 215 12.44 -15.00 13.55
C CYS A 215 13.88 -14.97 13.04
N ASP A 216 14.14 -14.40 11.87
CA ASP A 216 15.48 -14.39 11.30
C ASP A 216 16.44 -13.48 12.08
N GLU A 217 17.66 -13.96 12.20
CA GLU A 217 18.80 -13.19 12.69
C GLU A 217 19.59 -12.62 11.52
N TYR A 218 20.07 -11.39 11.67
CA TYR A 218 20.86 -10.69 10.66
C TYR A 218 22.28 -10.48 11.18
N GLU A 219 23.23 -10.37 10.25
CA GLU A 219 24.63 -10.10 10.60
C GLU A 219 24.74 -8.86 11.50
N ALA A 220 25.23 -9.07 12.74
CA ALA A 220 25.33 -8.02 13.72
C ALA A 220 26.25 -6.88 13.24
N GLU A 221 25.85 -5.64 13.49
CA GLU A 221 26.62 -4.42 13.18
C GLU A 221 27.15 -4.33 11.74
N SER A 222 26.36 -4.88 10.79
CA SER A 222 26.79 -5.02 9.39
C SER A 222 26.10 -4.06 8.43
N TYR A 223 25.03 -3.37 8.88
CA TYR A 223 24.23 -2.50 8.04
C TYR A 223 24.30 -1.04 8.48
N ASP A 224 24.31 -0.15 7.51
CA ASP A 224 24.32 1.31 7.72
C ASP A 224 22.90 1.86 7.85
N ALA A 225 21.93 1.16 7.23
CA ALA A 225 20.50 1.47 7.33
C ALA A 225 19.63 0.22 7.31
N VAL A 226 18.49 0.30 8.00
CA VAL A 226 17.37 -0.66 7.94
C VAL A 226 16.13 0.09 7.46
N THR A 227 15.39 -0.49 6.53
CA THR A 227 14.08 0.01 6.11
C THR A 227 13.00 -1.03 6.44
N ILE A 228 11.83 -0.56 6.92
CA ILE A 228 10.63 -1.38 7.18
C ILE A 228 9.46 -0.57 6.64
N PHE A 229 9.00 -0.90 5.44
CA PHE A 229 8.05 -0.08 4.70
C PHE A 229 6.73 -0.79 4.44
N GLY A 230 5.66 -0.31 5.09
CA GLY A 230 4.30 -0.81 4.90
C GLY A 230 4.09 -2.23 5.42
N ALA A 231 4.73 -2.60 6.52
CA ALA A 231 4.67 -3.94 7.10
C ALA A 231 4.19 -3.95 8.55
N LEU A 232 4.60 -2.99 9.38
CA LEU A 232 4.33 -3.06 10.83
C LEU A 232 2.85 -2.92 11.18
N HIS A 233 2.02 -2.40 10.31
CA HIS A 233 0.56 -2.35 10.50
C HIS A 233 -0.12 -3.73 10.52
N GLN A 234 0.61 -4.81 10.28
CA GLN A 234 0.13 -6.20 10.36
C GLN A 234 0.54 -6.88 11.67
N GLU A 235 1.35 -6.21 12.50
CA GLU A 235 2.03 -6.80 13.64
C GLU A 235 1.41 -6.35 14.98
N SER A 236 1.55 -7.20 16.00
CA SER A 236 1.26 -6.81 17.38
C SER A 236 2.32 -5.82 17.91
N PRO A 237 2.01 -5.01 18.95
CA PRO A 237 3.00 -4.15 19.58
C PRO A 237 4.26 -4.88 20.03
N GLU A 238 4.11 -6.08 20.56
CA GLU A 238 5.19 -6.96 21.05
C GLU A 238 6.08 -7.40 19.88
N ASP A 239 5.48 -7.80 18.77
CA ASP A 239 6.21 -8.20 17.56
C ASP A 239 6.94 -7.00 16.93
N ILE A 240 6.32 -5.82 16.90
CA ILE A 240 6.96 -4.58 16.42
C ILE A 240 8.24 -4.31 17.21
N VAL A 241 8.18 -4.38 18.54
CA VAL A 241 9.36 -4.19 19.41
C VAL A 241 10.42 -5.25 19.12
N ALA A 242 10.03 -6.51 18.96
CA ALA A 242 10.96 -7.60 18.66
C ALA A 242 11.66 -7.42 17.31
N ILE A 243 10.91 -7.03 16.26
CA ILE A 243 11.43 -6.72 14.92
C ILE A 243 12.41 -5.54 15.00
N LEU A 244 12.05 -4.46 15.70
CA LEU A 244 12.92 -3.30 15.89
C LEU A 244 14.21 -3.66 16.66
N LYS A 245 14.16 -4.54 17.66
CA LYS A 245 15.36 -5.04 18.36
C LYS A 245 16.30 -5.82 17.44
N ARG A 246 15.76 -6.68 16.54
CA ARG A 246 16.54 -7.37 15.50
C ARG A 246 17.16 -6.38 14.50
N ALA A 247 16.38 -5.42 14.04
CA ALA A 247 16.84 -4.33 13.18
C ALA A 247 17.99 -3.55 13.83
N ARG A 248 17.87 -3.26 15.14
CA ARG A 248 18.93 -2.57 15.90
C ARG A 248 20.21 -3.42 16.00
N ALA A 249 20.08 -4.72 16.26
CA ALA A 249 21.26 -5.61 16.34
C ALA A 249 22.02 -5.66 15.01
N ALA A 250 21.32 -5.63 13.87
CA ALA A 250 21.91 -5.63 12.55
C ALA A 250 22.62 -4.32 12.18
N LEU A 251 22.18 -3.19 12.71
CA LEU A 251 22.76 -1.87 12.42
C LEU A 251 24.11 -1.67 13.08
N ARG A 252 25.00 -0.96 12.41
CA ARG A 252 26.22 -0.37 13.01
C ARG A 252 25.84 0.75 13.99
N LYS A 253 26.75 1.10 14.89
CA LYS A 253 26.65 2.31 15.71
C LYS A 253 26.46 3.53 14.82
N GLY A 254 25.52 4.40 15.13
CA GLY A 254 25.13 5.54 14.31
C GLY A 254 24.31 5.19 13.07
N GLY A 255 24.05 3.90 12.84
CA GLY A 255 23.15 3.43 11.78
C GLY A 255 21.69 3.84 12.01
N ARG A 256 20.90 3.91 10.95
CA ARG A 256 19.53 4.43 10.99
C ARG A 256 18.50 3.38 10.62
N VAL A 257 17.39 3.36 11.34
CA VAL A 257 16.17 2.67 10.91
C VAL A 257 15.19 3.69 10.34
N PHE A 258 14.46 3.30 9.29
CA PHE A 258 13.37 4.07 8.70
C PHE A 258 12.12 3.21 8.66
N VAL A 259 11.05 3.68 9.28
CA VAL A 259 9.73 3.04 9.23
C VAL A 259 8.79 3.94 8.44
N LEU A 260 8.22 3.40 7.39
CA LEU A 260 7.17 4.03 6.58
C LEU A 260 5.88 3.24 6.76
N ASP A 261 4.82 3.91 7.20
CA ASP A 261 3.51 3.26 7.31
C ASP A 261 2.36 4.27 7.22
N MET A 262 1.13 3.76 7.18
CA MET A 262 -0.08 4.55 7.30
C MET A 262 -0.38 4.77 8.79
N MET A 263 0.26 5.76 9.38
CA MET A 263 0.12 6.07 10.81
C MET A 263 -1.06 7.01 11.07
N THR A 264 -1.50 7.04 12.32
CA THR A 264 -2.47 8.00 12.85
C THR A 264 -1.81 8.98 13.82
N ASP A 265 -2.56 10.01 14.21
CA ASP A 265 -2.29 10.77 15.41
C ASP A 265 -2.57 9.95 16.70
N ALA A 266 -2.21 10.48 17.86
CA ALA A 266 -2.42 9.81 19.14
C ALA A 266 -3.89 9.56 19.51
N THR A 267 -4.85 10.15 18.79
CA THR A 267 -6.29 9.91 18.98
C THR A 267 -6.81 8.73 18.14
N HIS A 268 -6.01 8.21 17.22
CA HIS A 268 -6.37 7.20 16.22
C HIS A 268 -7.51 7.60 15.26
N THR A 269 -7.82 8.89 15.17
CA THR A 269 -8.93 9.40 14.35
C THR A 269 -8.50 10.20 13.12
N ALA A 270 -7.25 10.63 13.08
CA ALA A 270 -6.69 11.40 11.97
C ALA A 270 -5.30 10.88 11.55
N PRO A 271 -4.97 10.97 10.27
CA PRO A 271 -5.82 11.40 9.17
C PRO A 271 -6.94 10.37 8.88
N LYS A 272 -8.07 10.83 8.36
CA LYS A 272 -9.26 10.01 8.07
C LYS A 272 -8.92 8.72 7.31
N PHE A 273 -8.05 8.81 6.31
CA PHE A 273 -7.68 7.64 5.50
C PHE A 273 -7.01 6.56 6.37
N SER A 274 -6.05 6.91 7.22
CA SER A 274 -5.35 5.95 8.09
C SER A 274 -6.30 5.30 9.10
N ALA A 275 -7.22 6.08 9.69
CA ALA A 275 -8.25 5.52 10.58
C ALA A 275 -9.18 4.51 9.87
N LEU A 276 -9.56 4.78 8.63
CA LEU A 276 -10.33 3.82 7.83
C LEU A 276 -9.48 2.63 7.38
N PHE A 277 -8.20 2.85 7.07
CA PHE A 277 -7.28 1.78 6.70
C PHE A 277 -7.03 0.80 7.87
N ALA A 278 -7.05 1.29 9.12
CA ALA A 278 -7.00 0.41 10.30
C ALA A 278 -8.14 -0.63 10.28
N VAL A 279 -9.35 -0.19 9.94
CA VAL A 279 -10.50 -1.10 9.77
C VAL A 279 -10.25 -2.08 8.62
N ASN A 280 -9.73 -1.60 7.48
CA ASN A 280 -9.44 -2.47 6.34
C ASN A 280 -8.46 -3.58 6.70
N MET A 281 -7.40 -3.25 7.44
CA MET A 281 -6.41 -4.24 7.87
C MET A 281 -7.01 -5.22 8.87
N ALA A 282 -7.78 -4.75 9.84
CA ALA A 282 -8.43 -5.61 10.84
C ALA A 282 -9.47 -6.58 10.23
N LEU A 283 -10.10 -6.23 9.11
CA LEU A 283 -11.04 -7.11 8.41
C LEU A 283 -10.36 -8.27 7.68
N THR A 284 -9.10 -8.09 7.25
CA THR A 284 -8.44 -8.94 6.24
C THR A 284 -7.13 -9.58 6.72
N THR A 285 -6.63 -9.21 7.90
CA THR A 285 -5.40 -9.76 8.48
C THR A 285 -5.63 -10.21 9.93
N ALA A 286 -4.76 -11.06 10.45
CA ALA A 286 -4.92 -11.62 11.79
C ALA A 286 -4.78 -10.55 12.89
N ASN A 287 -3.77 -9.69 12.79
CA ASN A 287 -3.43 -8.67 13.79
C ASN A 287 -3.42 -7.25 13.21
N GLY A 288 -3.95 -7.04 12.01
CA GLY A 288 -3.83 -5.78 11.31
C GLY A 288 -4.57 -4.63 11.98
N TRP A 289 -3.90 -3.48 12.03
CA TRP A 289 -4.38 -2.24 12.60
C TRP A 289 -3.56 -1.05 12.07
N VAL A 290 -3.71 0.12 12.65
CA VAL A 290 -2.84 1.27 12.38
C VAL A 290 -2.50 1.94 13.72
N PHE A 291 -1.22 2.03 14.00
CA PHE A 291 -0.69 2.67 15.20
C PHE A 291 -0.47 4.17 14.97
N SER A 292 -0.35 4.91 16.06
CA SER A 292 0.07 6.31 16.01
C SER A 292 1.59 6.43 15.88
N ASP A 293 2.04 7.57 15.35
CA ASP A 293 3.48 7.83 15.28
C ASP A 293 4.13 7.93 16.68
N GLU A 294 3.39 8.36 17.69
CA GLU A 294 3.90 8.42 19.06
C GLU A 294 4.06 7.01 19.68
N GLU A 295 3.15 6.07 19.39
CA GLU A 295 3.33 4.66 19.77
C GLU A 295 4.58 4.08 19.12
N LEU A 296 4.76 4.29 17.80
CA LEU A 296 5.96 3.83 17.10
C LEU A 296 7.25 4.40 17.72
N LYS A 297 7.28 5.69 18.02
CA LYS A 297 8.42 6.32 18.70
C LYS A 297 8.66 5.71 20.09
N GLY A 298 7.59 5.35 20.81
CA GLY A 298 7.67 4.62 22.07
C GLY A 298 8.37 3.27 21.92
N TRP A 299 7.93 2.46 20.96
CA TRP A 299 8.53 1.15 20.65
C TRP A 299 9.96 1.26 20.11
N MET A 300 10.25 2.29 19.34
CA MET A 300 11.63 2.58 18.91
C MET A 300 12.55 2.86 20.10
N ARG A 301 12.10 3.65 21.10
CA ARG A 301 12.88 3.88 22.34
C ARG A 301 13.06 2.59 23.14
N GLU A 302 12.00 1.77 23.28
CA GLU A 302 12.09 0.47 23.93
C GLU A 302 13.06 -0.48 23.23
N ALA A 303 13.14 -0.41 21.92
CA ALA A 303 14.11 -1.16 21.11
C ALA A 303 15.53 -0.56 21.14
N GLY A 304 15.73 0.59 21.81
CA GLY A 304 17.04 1.23 21.97
C GLY A 304 17.44 2.15 20.81
N PHE A 305 16.46 2.73 20.12
CA PHE A 305 16.69 3.79 19.15
C PHE A 305 16.40 5.17 19.73
N ALA A 306 17.08 6.20 19.21
CA ALA A 306 16.67 7.60 19.34
C ALA A 306 15.76 7.95 18.16
N PRO A 307 14.43 8.04 18.36
CA PRO A 307 13.51 8.37 17.28
C PRO A 307 13.61 9.86 16.89
N GLY A 308 13.55 10.11 15.58
CA GLY A 308 13.46 11.44 15.00
C GLY A 308 12.02 11.96 14.88
N GLU A 309 11.86 13.03 14.13
CA GLU A 309 10.55 13.61 13.84
C GLU A 309 9.75 12.76 12.83
N THR A 310 8.44 12.79 13.01
CA THR A 310 7.50 12.25 12.01
C THR A 310 7.41 13.20 10.84
N ARG A 311 7.50 12.66 9.61
CA ARG A 311 7.35 13.42 8.38
C ARG A 311 6.29 12.80 7.49
N ALA A 312 5.32 13.59 7.05
CA ALA A 312 4.34 13.15 6.07
C ALA A 312 4.97 13.00 4.68
N VAL A 313 4.62 11.93 3.98
CA VAL A 313 4.96 11.79 2.56
C VAL A 313 4.12 12.78 1.76
N PRO A 314 4.68 13.43 0.72
CA PRO A 314 3.92 14.39 -0.08
C PRO A 314 2.64 13.80 -0.66
N PRO A 315 1.54 14.58 -0.73
CA PRO A 315 0.30 14.14 -1.35
C PRO A 315 0.51 13.59 -2.78
N PRO A 316 -0.30 12.64 -3.22
CA PRO A 316 -1.51 12.12 -2.57
C PRO A 316 -1.27 10.95 -1.60
N MET A 317 -0.04 10.68 -1.19
CA MET A 317 0.31 9.51 -0.38
C MET A 317 -0.07 9.73 1.10
N PRO A 318 -0.86 8.83 1.74
CA PRO A 318 -1.30 8.98 3.13
C PRO A 318 -0.26 8.48 4.14
N HIS A 319 0.96 8.20 3.71
CA HIS A 319 1.99 7.58 4.54
C HIS A 319 2.76 8.62 5.35
N TRP A 320 3.22 8.20 6.52
CA TRP A 320 4.17 8.92 7.34
C TRP A 320 5.46 8.12 7.49
N ILE A 321 6.58 8.81 7.68
CA ILE A 321 7.87 8.19 7.91
C ILE A 321 8.45 8.68 9.23
N VAL A 322 8.96 7.73 10.03
CA VAL A 322 9.73 7.99 11.24
C VAL A 322 11.10 7.34 11.07
N SER A 323 12.15 8.08 11.38
CA SER A 323 13.51 7.53 11.45
C SER A 323 13.95 7.37 12.90
N GLY A 324 14.82 6.41 13.16
CA GLY A 324 15.49 6.25 14.45
C GLY A 324 16.98 6.01 14.25
N THR A 325 17.82 6.50 15.16
CA THR A 325 19.25 6.27 15.14
C THR A 325 19.63 5.25 16.23
N ARG A 326 20.49 4.29 15.90
CA ARG A 326 21.14 3.44 16.89
C ARG A 326 22.21 4.26 17.58
N GLU A 327 21.96 4.64 18.82
CA GLU A 327 22.98 5.23 19.70
C GLU A 327 23.96 4.16 20.20
N GLU A 328 25.01 4.58 20.92
CA GLU A 328 26.11 3.71 21.37
C GLU A 328 25.70 2.48 22.18
#